data_7575e47e1cf98c07c51f72c873703b23
#
_entry.id   7575e47e1cf98c07c51f72c873703b23
#
_cell.length_a   1.000
_cell.length_b   1.000
_cell.length_c   1.000
_cell.angle_alpha   90.00
_cell.angle_beta   90.00
_cell.angle_gamma   90.00
#
_symmetry.space_group_name_H-M   'P 1'
#
loop_
_entity.id
_entity.type
_entity.pdbx_description
1 polymer ?
#
loop_
_entity_poly.entity_id
_entity_poly.type
_entity_poly.pdbx_seq_one_letter_code
_entity_poly.pdbx_strand_id
1 'polypeptide(L)'
;MKIMVIDGNSILNRAFYGIRQLTNHEGLPTNAVYGFLATLFKLQDEEQPDRTIVCFDVKEKTFRHLKFDTYKATRKGMPDELAAQLPITKQVLDALGVTRCEKAGYEADDLLGTISRRADEHGDTCVVVTGDRDSLQLVGGGTTVMLVSTRMGQTTYQTYDTAAFREKYGFDPIRLIDLKALMGDSSDNIPGVPGIGEKTAMQLLHDFGTLEGVYANIDDERIKKGARTKLQNGEQSAKDSFWLATIDRNVPLDLDVEHLPAQDIDETALYDLLTRLEFKNFIKRFDLSGESVSAPRLPELKTERAQNVLEAFNLMDSLTDCDRVYAIVPETLGAVCLLDGDTAHILFA
;
A
#
# COMPACT_ATOMS: atom_id res chain seq x y z
N MET A 1 14.08 -14.18 0.80
CA MET A 1 13.04 -13.77 1.78
C MET A 1 11.65 -14.08 1.23
N LYS A 2 10.63 -14.13 2.10
CA LYS A 2 9.21 -14.11 1.71
C LYS A 2 8.65 -12.71 1.98
N ILE A 3 8.28 -12.00 0.93
CA ILE A 3 7.77 -10.63 1.02
C ILE A 3 6.27 -10.66 0.77
N MET A 4 5.48 -10.06 1.66
CA MET A 4 4.05 -9.84 1.47
C MET A 4 3.80 -8.38 1.08
N VAL A 5 3.21 -8.16 -0.08
CA VAL A 5 2.90 -6.81 -0.61
C VAL A 5 1.39 -6.64 -0.71
N ILE A 6 0.85 -5.65 -0.03
CA ILE A 6 -0.60 -5.46 0.13
C ILE A 6 -1.06 -4.21 -0.61
N ASP A 7 -2.13 -4.33 -1.38
CA ASP A 7 -2.89 -3.21 -1.91
C ASP A 7 -3.72 -2.57 -0.78
N GLY A 8 -3.20 -1.50 -0.22
CA GLY A 8 -3.80 -0.82 0.93
C GLY A 8 -5.20 -0.28 0.65
N ASN A 9 -5.38 0.35 -0.50
CA ASN A 9 -6.67 0.92 -0.90
C ASN A 9 -7.72 -0.16 -1.12
N SER A 10 -7.38 -1.23 -1.81
CA SER A 10 -8.28 -2.34 -2.10
C SER A 10 -8.75 -3.04 -0.81
N ILE A 11 -7.80 -3.38 0.09
CA ILE A 11 -8.14 -4.05 1.35
C ILE A 11 -8.95 -3.13 2.27
N LEU A 12 -8.59 -1.83 2.35
CA LEU A 12 -9.33 -0.86 3.16
C LEU A 12 -10.77 -0.66 2.66
N ASN A 13 -10.96 -0.56 1.34
CA ASN A 13 -12.28 -0.49 0.71
C ASN A 13 -13.13 -1.74 1.03
N ARG A 14 -12.53 -2.93 0.90
CA ARG A 14 -13.24 -4.19 1.20
C ARG A 14 -13.66 -4.28 2.65
N ALA A 15 -12.81 -3.85 3.57
CA ALA A 15 -13.12 -3.77 4.99
C ALA A 15 -14.28 -2.80 5.24
N PHE A 16 -14.25 -1.61 4.62
CA PHE A 16 -15.28 -0.59 4.76
C PHE A 16 -16.68 -1.10 4.36
N TYR A 17 -16.79 -1.71 3.20
CA TYR A 17 -18.08 -2.22 2.69
C TYR A 17 -18.45 -3.60 3.21
N GLY A 18 -17.49 -4.40 3.64
CA GLY A 18 -17.69 -5.77 4.08
C GLY A 18 -18.03 -5.92 5.57
N ILE A 19 -17.66 -4.94 6.39
CA ILE A 19 -17.88 -4.94 7.83
C ILE A 19 -18.98 -3.92 8.16
N ARG A 20 -19.87 -4.28 9.09
CA ARG A 20 -20.87 -3.31 9.58
C ARG A 20 -20.19 -2.06 10.14
N GLN A 21 -20.85 -0.94 10.03
CA GLN A 21 -20.36 0.32 10.56
C GLN A 21 -19.99 0.20 12.04
N LEU A 22 -18.78 0.62 12.37
CA LEU A 22 -18.26 0.75 13.72
C LEU A 22 -17.80 2.20 13.89
N THR A 23 -18.04 2.74 15.06
CA THR A 23 -17.62 4.08 15.47
C THR A 23 -17.08 4.02 16.88
N ASN A 24 -16.04 4.80 17.19
CA ASN A 24 -15.58 5.01 18.55
C ASN A 24 -16.48 6.03 19.28
N HIS A 25 -16.18 6.30 20.57
CA HIS A 25 -16.95 7.27 21.38
C HIS A 25 -16.86 8.72 20.87
N GLU A 26 -15.86 9.08 20.06
CA GLU A 26 -15.72 10.38 19.41
C GLU A 26 -16.60 10.50 18.15
N GLY A 27 -17.31 9.44 17.76
CA GLY A 27 -18.09 9.39 16.51
C GLY A 27 -17.24 9.13 15.27
N LEU A 28 -15.95 8.78 15.41
CA LEU A 28 -15.06 8.46 14.32
C LEU A 28 -15.40 7.07 13.76
N PRO A 29 -15.65 6.91 12.44
CA PRO A 29 -15.82 5.59 11.84
C PRO A 29 -14.51 4.80 11.90
N THR A 30 -14.58 3.52 12.28
CA THR A 30 -13.41 2.67 12.55
C THR A 30 -13.46 1.30 11.89
N ASN A 31 -14.56 0.96 11.21
CA ASN A 31 -14.78 -0.36 10.61
C ASN A 31 -13.73 -0.72 9.52
N ALA A 32 -13.31 0.24 8.71
CA ALA A 32 -12.31 -0.01 7.67
C ALA A 32 -10.93 -0.28 8.28
N VAL A 33 -10.51 0.53 9.28
CA VAL A 33 -9.25 0.31 10.01
C VAL A 33 -9.25 -1.04 10.69
N TYR A 34 -10.35 -1.37 11.41
CA TYR A 34 -10.48 -2.65 12.10
C TYR A 34 -10.33 -3.84 11.16
N GLY A 35 -11.08 -3.81 10.05
CA GLY A 35 -11.07 -4.91 9.09
C GLY A 35 -9.77 -5.02 8.32
N PHE A 36 -9.12 -3.89 8.03
CA PHE A 36 -7.79 -3.87 7.44
C PHE A 36 -6.77 -4.55 8.36
N LEU A 37 -6.71 -4.15 9.63
CA LEU A 37 -5.79 -4.74 10.61
C LEU A 37 -6.08 -6.21 10.89
N ALA A 38 -7.37 -6.59 10.99
CA ALA A 38 -7.75 -7.99 11.14
C ALA A 38 -7.28 -8.86 9.96
N THR A 39 -7.38 -8.31 8.74
CA THR A 39 -6.88 -8.98 7.53
C THR A 39 -5.35 -9.06 7.54
N LEU A 40 -4.66 -7.95 7.84
CA LEU A 40 -3.21 -7.89 7.90
C LEU A 40 -2.65 -8.92 8.89
N PHE A 41 -3.14 -8.92 10.12
CA PHE A 41 -2.62 -9.81 11.17
C PHE A 41 -2.90 -11.28 10.88
N LYS A 42 -4.10 -11.58 10.35
CA LYS A 42 -4.41 -12.94 9.93
C LYS A 42 -3.47 -13.43 8.85
N LEU A 43 -3.19 -12.61 7.84
CA LEU A 43 -2.28 -12.96 6.75
C LEU A 43 -0.83 -13.08 7.22
N GLN A 44 -0.40 -12.23 8.14
CA GLN A 44 0.92 -12.37 8.76
C GLN A 44 1.05 -13.68 9.53
N ASP A 45 -0.01 -14.10 10.24
CA ASP A 45 -0.02 -15.37 10.97
C ASP A 45 -0.04 -16.60 10.04
N GLU A 46 -0.76 -16.53 8.92
CA GLU A 46 -0.90 -17.65 7.98
C GLU A 46 0.30 -17.75 7.03
N GLU A 47 0.77 -16.63 6.49
CA GLU A 47 1.82 -16.58 5.47
C GLU A 47 3.23 -16.48 6.05
N GLN A 48 3.38 -16.03 7.31
CA GLN A 48 4.66 -15.84 7.99
C GLN A 48 5.70 -15.12 7.10
N PRO A 49 5.38 -13.92 6.57
CA PRO A 49 6.32 -13.19 5.71
C PRO A 49 7.50 -12.66 6.52
N ASP A 50 8.69 -12.64 5.93
CA ASP A 50 9.86 -11.98 6.51
C ASP A 50 9.68 -10.46 6.55
N ARG A 51 8.96 -9.90 5.55
CA ARG A 51 8.67 -8.47 5.42
C ARG A 51 7.26 -8.24 4.85
N THR A 52 6.63 -7.17 5.33
CA THR A 52 5.32 -6.71 4.83
C THR A 52 5.45 -5.28 4.31
N ILE A 53 4.94 -5.05 3.11
CA ILE A 53 4.86 -3.73 2.47
C ILE A 53 3.40 -3.44 2.14
N VAL A 54 2.93 -2.22 2.41
CA VAL A 54 1.58 -1.80 2.03
C VAL A 54 1.67 -0.64 1.05
N CYS A 55 1.13 -0.84 -0.16
CA CYS A 55 1.10 0.15 -1.22
C CYS A 55 -0.22 0.93 -1.19
N PHE A 56 -0.15 2.25 -1.37
CA PHE A 56 -1.32 3.10 -1.46
C PHE A 56 -1.31 3.96 -2.71
N ASP A 57 -2.51 4.18 -3.26
CA ASP A 57 -2.71 5.21 -4.27
C ASP A 57 -2.54 6.61 -3.66
N VAL A 58 -2.07 7.53 -4.47
CA VAL A 58 -2.03 8.95 -4.16
C VAL A 58 -3.13 9.71 -4.94
N LYS A 59 -3.41 10.96 -4.56
CA LYS A 59 -4.48 11.74 -5.19
C LYS A 59 -4.13 12.28 -6.59
N GLU A 60 -2.84 12.32 -6.91
CA GLU A 60 -2.34 12.85 -8.16
C GLU A 60 -2.76 11.98 -9.35
N LYS A 61 -2.98 12.64 -10.49
CA LYS A 61 -3.25 11.94 -11.74
C LYS A 61 -2.08 11.03 -12.11
N THR A 62 -2.38 9.79 -12.47
CA THR A 62 -1.38 8.85 -12.94
C THR A 62 -1.08 9.04 -14.42
N PHE A 63 0.00 8.43 -14.93
CA PHE A 63 0.36 8.48 -16.33
C PHE A 63 -0.78 7.97 -17.26
N ARG A 64 -1.64 7.05 -16.77
CA ARG A 64 -2.84 6.59 -17.50
C ARG A 64 -3.86 7.70 -17.64
N HIS A 65 -4.14 8.46 -16.57
CA HIS A 65 -5.05 9.60 -16.61
C HIS A 65 -4.53 10.76 -17.50
N LEU A 66 -3.20 10.92 -17.58
CA LEU A 66 -2.60 11.96 -18.45
C LEU A 66 -2.75 11.61 -19.93
N LYS A 67 -2.78 10.32 -20.27
CA LYS A 67 -2.89 9.85 -21.65
C LYS A 67 -4.33 9.64 -22.08
N PHE A 68 -5.21 9.22 -21.16
CA PHE A 68 -6.62 8.94 -21.42
C PHE A 68 -7.51 9.57 -20.34
N ASP A 69 -8.14 10.70 -20.66
CA ASP A 69 -9.00 11.44 -19.73
C ASP A 69 -10.21 10.63 -19.27
N THR A 70 -10.61 9.64 -20.03
CA THR A 70 -11.75 8.76 -19.73
C THR A 70 -11.39 7.61 -18.79
N TYR A 71 -10.11 7.33 -18.57
CA TYR A 71 -9.68 6.25 -17.70
C TYR A 71 -10.19 6.46 -16.25
N LYS A 72 -10.86 5.45 -15.71
CA LYS A 72 -11.51 5.48 -14.38
C LYS A 72 -12.50 6.65 -14.14
N ALA A 73 -12.91 7.38 -15.20
CA ALA A 73 -13.78 8.56 -15.08
C ALA A 73 -15.18 8.23 -14.50
N THR A 74 -15.60 6.98 -14.58
CA THR A 74 -16.89 6.50 -14.04
C THR A 74 -16.82 6.12 -12.56
N ARG A 75 -15.62 6.03 -11.97
CA ARG A 75 -15.43 5.69 -10.55
C ARG A 75 -15.95 6.81 -9.66
N LYS A 76 -16.77 6.46 -8.67
CA LYS A 76 -17.17 7.39 -7.61
C LYS A 76 -15.98 7.66 -6.70
N GLY A 77 -15.86 8.89 -6.21
CA GLY A 77 -14.86 9.25 -5.22
C GLY A 77 -14.97 8.39 -3.93
N MET A 78 -13.92 8.41 -3.14
CA MET A 78 -13.91 7.76 -1.83
C MET A 78 -14.94 8.42 -0.91
N PRO A 79 -15.83 7.65 -0.23
CA PRO A 79 -16.74 8.21 0.77
C PRO A 79 -15.99 8.94 1.90
N ASP A 80 -16.58 9.99 2.46
CA ASP A 80 -15.93 10.79 3.50
C ASP A 80 -15.57 9.96 4.74
N GLU A 81 -16.42 9.02 5.13
CA GLU A 81 -16.17 8.12 6.26
C GLU A 81 -14.99 7.19 6.02
N LEU A 82 -14.74 6.79 4.78
CA LEU A 82 -13.56 6.00 4.42
C LEU A 82 -12.32 6.88 4.30
N ALA A 83 -12.48 8.08 3.73
CA ALA A 83 -11.40 9.05 3.61
C ALA A 83 -10.83 9.47 4.98
N ALA A 84 -11.69 9.57 6.01
CA ALA A 84 -11.27 9.84 7.39
C ALA A 84 -10.46 8.68 8.00
N GLN A 85 -10.69 7.45 7.58
CA GLN A 85 -10.01 6.26 8.12
C GLN A 85 -8.64 5.98 7.47
N LEU A 86 -8.43 6.44 6.24
CA LEU A 86 -7.18 6.18 5.49
C LEU A 86 -5.92 6.72 6.22
N PRO A 87 -5.87 8.00 6.67
CA PRO A 87 -4.71 8.50 7.39
C PRO A 87 -4.47 7.77 8.71
N ILE A 88 -5.54 7.35 9.40
CA ILE A 88 -5.43 6.59 10.65
C ILE A 88 -4.83 5.21 10.39
N THR A 89 -5.27 4.54 9.32
CA THR A 89 -4.67 3.26 8.90
C THR A 89 -3.19 3.41 8.65
N LYS A 90 -2.77 4.48 7.98
CA LYS A 90 -1.35 4.78 7.73
C LYS A 90 -0.57 5.00 9.04
N GLN A 91 -1.14 5.76 9.99
CA GLN A 91 -0.53 5.96 11.31
C GLN A 91 -0.34 4.65 12.08
N VAL A 92 -1.35 3.77 12.06
CA VAL A 92 -1.24 2.45 12.71
C VAL A 92 -0.18 1.58 12.04
N LEU A 93 -0.07 1.62 10.71
CA LEU A 93 0.99 0.90 9.99
C LEU A 93 2.38 1.44 10.34
N ASP A 94 2.54 2.77 10.47
CA ASP A 94 3.79 3.38 10.90
C ASP A 94 4.17 2.93 12.33
N ALA A 95 3.22 2.94 13.26
CA ALA A 95 3.43 2.46 14.63
C ALA A 95 3.75 0.94 14.69
N LEU A 96 3.25 0.16 13.74
CA LEU A 96 3.58 -1.27 13.58
C LEU A 96 4.95 -1.49 12.89
N GLY A 97 5.66 -0.45 12.47
CA GLY A 97 6.88 -0.55 11.69
C GLY A 97 6.69 -1.15 10.29
N VAL A 98 5.45 -1.18 9.79
CA VAL A 98 5.15 -1.74 8.46
C VAL A 98 5.54 -0.75 7.38
N THR A 99 6.39 -1.17 6.46
CA THR A 99 6.83 -0.35 5.34
C THR A 99 5.64 0.05 4.46
N ARG A 100 5.46 1.36 4.23
CA ARG A 100 4.47 1.89 3.29
C ARG A 100 5.15 2.35 2.00
N CYS A 101 4.47 2.18 0.88
CA CYS A 101 4.95 2.59 -0.43
C CYS A 101 3.88 3.40 -1.16
N GLU A 102 4.26 4.58 -1.62
CA GLU A 102 3.41 5.53 -2.37
C GLU A 102 4.27 6.23 -3.42
N LYS A 103 3.75 6.44 -4.62
CA LYS A 103 4.48 7.18 -5.67
C LYS A 103 3.53 8.01 -6.52
N ALA A 104 3.76 9.32 -6.55
CA ALA A 104 3.00 10.21 -7.42
C ALA A 104 3.15 9.83 -8.89
N GLY A 105 2.06 9.87 -9.65
CA GLY A 105 2.02 9.51 -11.06
C GLY A 105 1.79 8.03 -11.36
N TYR A 106 1.75 7.15 -10.35
CA TYR A 106 1.53 5.70 -10.46
C TYR A 106 0.38 5.25 -9.58
N GLU A 107 -0.16 4.07 -9.88
CA GLU A 107 -1.18 3.42 -9.08
C GLU A 107 -0.56 2.38 -8.13
N ALA A 108 -1.28 2.01 -7.08
CA ALA A 108 -0.82 0.97 -6.15
C ALA A 108 -0.47 -0.33 -6.87
N ASP A 109 -1.23 -0.73 -7.90
CA ASP A 109 -0.96 -1.93 -8.70
C ASP A 109 0.42 -1.88 -9.40
N ASP A 110 0.85 -0.68 -9.88
CA ASP A 110 2.17 -0.52 -10.50
C ASP A 110 3.29 -0.68 -9.44
N LEU A 111 3.03 -0.25 -8.21
CA LEU A 111 3.95 -0.45 -7.08
C LEU A 111 4.04 -1.94 -6.72
N LEU A 112 2.88 -2.64 -6.62
CA LEU A 112 2.83 -4.09 -6.39
C LEU A 112 3.62 -4.84 -7.47
N GLY A 113 3.40 -4.49 -8.74
CA GLY A 113 4.09 -5.09 -9.89
C GLY A 113 5.59 -4.85 -9.87
N THR A 114 6.02 -3.65 -9.49
CA THR A 114 7.45 -3.30 -9.42
C THR A 114 8.15 -4.03 -8.27
N ILE A 115 7.52 -4.06 -7.09
CA ILE A 115 8.08 -4.75 -5.92
C ILE A 115 8.15 -6.25 -6.16
N SER A 116 7.09 -6.86 -6.71
CA SER A 116 7.08 -8.30 -7.02
C SER A 116 8.16 -8.69 -8.03
N ARG A 117 8.39 -7.85 -9.07
CA ARG A 117 9.46 -8.09 -10.04
C ARG A 117 10.85 -8.01 -9.38
N ARG A 118 11.10 -6.96 -8.57
CA ARG A 118 12.38 -6.80 -7.87
C ARG A 118 12.65 -7.96 -6.91
N ALA A 119 11.64 -8.43 -6.18
CA ALA A 119 11.73 -9.59 -5.32
C ALA A 119 12.10 -10.87 -6.12
N ASP A 120 11.45 -11.09 -7.25
CA ASP A 120 11.72 -12.25 -8.13
C ASP A 120 13.12 -12.19 -8.73
N GLU A 121 13.60 -11.03 -9.17
CA GLU A 121 14.97 -10.82 -9.69
C GLU A 121 16.04 -11.07 -8.62
N HIS A 122 15.75 -10.80 -7.36
CA HIS A 122 16.64 -11.10 -6.23
C HIS A 122 16.57 -12.58 -5.79
N GLY A 123 15.60 -13.35 -6.29
CA GLY A 123 15.39 -14.74 -5.90
C GLY A 123 14.52 -14.91 -4.63
N ASP A 124 13.79 -13.89 -4.27
CA ASP A 124 12.82 -13.89 -3.17
C ASP A 124 11.44 -14.37 -3.65
N THR A 125 10.59 -14.78 -2.72
CA THR A 125 9.19 -15.07 -3.00
C THR A 125 8.31 -13.88 -2.63
N CYS A 126 7.28 -13.60 -3.44
CA CYS A 126 6.37 -12.50 -3.23
C CYS A 126 4.91 -12.97 -3.17
N VAL A 127 4.19 -12.57 -2.12
CA VAL A 127 2.74 -12.76 -2.00
C VAL A 127 2.08 -11.40 -2.18
N VAL A 128 1.43 -11.18 -3.32
CA VAL A 128 0.64 -9.97 -3.59
C VAL A 128 -0.77 -10.17 -3.04
N VAL A 129 -1.19 -9.30 -2.12
CA VAL A 129 -2.50 -9.35 -1.48
C VAL A 129 -3.36 -8.19 -1.98
N THR A 130 -4.42 -8.50 -2.69
CA THR A 130 -5.32 -7.48 -3.25
C THR A 130 -6.75 -8.02 -3.37
N GLY A 131 -7.71 -7.15 -3.59
CA GLY A 131 -9.05 -7.55 -4.01
C GLY A 131 -9.27 -7.36 -5.51
N ASP A 132 -8.28 -6.84 -6.23
CA ASP A 132 -8.38 -6.60 -7.67
C ASP A 132 -7.85 -7.80 -8.47
N ARG A 133 -8.64 -8.24 -9.43
CA ARG A 133 -8.26 -9.36 -10.32
C ARG A 133 -7.21 -8.98 -11.35
N ASP A 134 -7.00 -7.69 -11.57
CA ASP A 134 -6.03 -7.21 -12.54
C ASP A 134 -4.61 -7.57 -12.14
N SER A 135 -4.36 -7.57 -10.83
CA SER A 135 -3.09 -8.03 -10.26
C SER A 135 -2.77 -9.50 -10.53
N LEU A 136 -3.75 -10.32 -11.01
CA LEU A 136 -3.48 -11.70 -11.42
C LEU A 136 -2.50 -11.78 -12.60
N GLN A 137 -2.32 -10.72 -13.38
CA GLN A 137 -1.28 -10.65 -14.41
C GLN A 137 0.15 -10.69 -13.83
N LEU A 138 0.31 -10.47 -12.52
CA LEU A 138 1.60 -10.48 -11.81
C LEU A 138 2.03 -11.90 -11.40
N VAL A 139 1.13 -12.88 -11.48
CA VAL A 139 1.41 -14.28 -11.10
C VAL A 139 2.51 -14.84 -12.01
N GLY A 140 3.56 -15.41 -11.43
CA GLY A 140 4.66 -16.05 -12.13
C GLY A 140 6.00 -15.84 -11.44
N GLY A 141 7.03 -16.59 -11.84
CA GLY A 141 8.32 -16.59 -11.13
C GLY A 141 8.11 -16.98 -9.66
N GLY A 142 8.62 -16.16 -8.75
CA GLY A 142 8.43 -16.30 -7.30
C GLY A 142 7.16 -15.62 -6.77
N THR A 143 6.28 -15.05 -7.64
CA THR A 143 5.10 -14.27 -7.23
C THR A 143 3.82 -15.08 -7.28
N THR A 144 3.08 -15.07 -6.16
CA THR A 144 1.69 -15.53 -6.07
C THR A 144 0.76 -14.36 -5.77
N VAL A 145 -0.50 -14.44 -6.19
CA VAL A 145 -1.52 -13.41 -5.91
C VAL A 145 -2.62 -14.01 -5.06
N MET A 146 -2.89 -13.38 -3.94
CA MET A 146 -3.97 -13.72 -3.02
C MET A 146 -5.11 -12.72 -3.18
N LEU A 147 -6.22 -13.16 -3.77
CA LEU A 147 -7.43 -12.37 -3.89
C LEU A 147 -8.24 -12.42 -2.60
N VAL A 148 -8.47 -11.27 -2.02
CA VAL A 148 -9.28 -11.10 -0.82
C VAL A 148 -10.71 -10.74 -1.19
N SER A 149 -11.69 -11.38 -0.58
CA SER A 149 -13.10 -11.05 -0.71
C SER A 149 -13.75 -10.99 0.67
N THR A 150 -14.44 -9.89 0.97
CA THR A 150 -15.17 -9.74 2.24
C THR A 150 -16.66 -9.63 1.95
N ARG A 151 -17.46 -10.53 2.56
CA ARG A 151 -18.93 -10.51 2.48
C ARG A 151 -19.53 -10.76 3.85
N MET A 152 -20.47 -9.92 4.29
CA MET A 152 -21.18 -10.04 5.57
C MET A 152 -20.22 -10.25 6.77
N GLY A 153 -19.10 -9.52 6.78
CA GLY A 153 -18.08 -9.63 7.84
C GLY A 153 -17.17 -10.86 7.74
N GLN A 154 -17.37 -11.73 6.75
CA GLN A 154 -16.49 -12.88 6.51
C GLN A 154 -15.51 -12.54 5.38
N THR A 155 -14.23 -12.65 5.69
CA THR A 155 -13.14 -12.48 4.71
C THR A 155 -12.65 -13.85 4.25
N THR A 156 -12.65 -14.05 2.95
CA THR A 156 -12.15 -15.27 2.28
C THR A 156 -10.97 -14.92 1.39
N TYR A 157 -10.07 -15.84 1.22
CA TYR A 157 -8.86 -15.71 0.43
C TYR A 157 -8.82 -16.78 -0.65
N GLN A 158 -8.37 -16.40 -1.84
CA GLN A 158 -8.12 -17.33 -2.93
C GLN A 158 -6.73 -17.05 -3.50
N THR A 159 -5.79 -17.96 -3.30
CA THR A 159 -4.43 -17.84 -3.79
C THR A 159 -4.33 -18.38 -5.21
N TYR A 160 -3.61 -17.66 -6.05
CA TYR A 160 -3.28 -18.04 -7.42
C TYR A 160 -1.77 -18.09 -7.58
N ASP A 161 -1.27 -19.26 -7.87
CA ASP A 161 -0.01 -19.50 -8.54
C ASP A 161 -0.27 -19.72 -10.04
N THR A 162 0.78 -19.98 -10.81
CA THR A 162 0.67 -20.20 -12.25
C THR A 162 -0.20 -21.42 -12.59
N ALA A 163 -0.16 -22.48 -11.76
CA ALA A 163 -0.94 -23.70 -11.99
C ALA A 163 -2.44 -23.45 -11.75
N ALA A 164 -2.79 -22.86 -10.61
CA ALA A 164 -4.17 -22.52 -10.28
C ALA A 164 -4.78 -21.51 -11.26
N PHE A 165 -3.95 -20.56 -11.75
CA PHE A 165 -4.41 -19.62 -12.76
C PHE A 165 -4.69 -20.31 -14.09
N ARG A 166 -3.76 -21.17 -14.58
CA ARG A 166 -3.93 -21.93 -15.83
C ARG A 166 -5.12 -22.88 -15.77
N GLU A 167 -5.32 -23.56 -14.64
CA GLU A 167 -6.48 -24.41 -14.43
C GLU A 167 -7.79 -23.64 -14.64
N LYS A 168 -7.87 -22.42 -14.12
CA LYS A 168 -9.09 -21.61 -14.18
C LYS A 168 -9.30 -20.94 -15.54
N TYR A 169 -8.25 -20.35 -16.14
CA TYR A 169 -8.36 -19.50 -17.32
C TYR A 169 -7.91 -20.20 -18.61
N GLY A 170 -7.12 -21.27 -18.53
CA GLY A 170 -6.63 -22.03 -19.68
C GLY A 170 -5.47 -21.39 -20.44
N PHE A 171 -4.91 -20.30 -19.94
CA PHE A 171 -3.74 -19.61 -20.50
C PHE A 171 -2.84 -19.02 -19.41
N ASP A 172 -1.70 -18.46 -19.78
CA ASP A 172 -0.75 -17.88 -18.82
C ASP A 172 -1.25 -16.58 -18.19
N PRO A 173 -0.89 -16.29 -16.92
CA PRO A 173 -1.35 -15.11 -16.19
C PRO A 173 -1.16 -13.79 -16.93
N ILE A 174 -0.02 -13.62 -17.61
CA ILE A 174 0.28 -12.41 -18.37
C ILE A 174 -0.74 -12.15 -19.50
N ARG A 175 -1.43 -13.21 -20.00
CA ARG A 175 -2.47 -13.10 -21.05
C ARG A 175 -3.77 -12.44 -20.56
N LEU A 176 -3.87 -12.19 -19.27
CA LEU A 176 -4.99 -11.40 -18.73
C LEU A 176 -5.03 -9.99 -19.33
N ILE A 177 -3.86 -9.43 -19.66
CA ILE A 177 -3.75 -8.14 -20.36
C ILE A 177 -4.40 -8.23 -21.75
N ASP A 178 -4.09 -9.30 -22.52
CA ASP A 178 -4.66 -9.54 -23.84
C ASP A 178 -6.18 -9.74 -23.77
N LEU A 179 -6.65 -10.45 -22.74
CA LEU A 179 -8.08 -10.64 -22.50
C LEU A 179 -8.80 -9.30 -22.31
N LYS A 180 -8.25 -8.43 -21.45
CA LYS A 180 -8.81 -7.09 -21.20
C LYS A 180 -8.69 -6.18 -22.42
N ALA A 181 -7.62 -6.30 -23.19
CA ALA A 181 -7.46 -5.57 -24.43
C ALA A 181 -8.58 -5.88 -25.44
N LEU A 182 -9.04 -7.13 -25.47
CA LEU A 182 -10.12 -7.56 -26.35
C LEU A 182 -11.51 -7.23 -25.80
N MET A 183 -11.80 -7.58 -24.54
CA MET A 183 -13.16 -7.45 -23.98
C MET A 183 -13.43 -6.11 -23.30
N GLY A 184 -12.39 -5.35 -22.99
CA GLY A 184 -12.48 -4.13 -22.16
C GLY A 184 -12.68 -4.42 -20.68
N ASP A 185 -12.76 -3.33 -19.91
CA ASP A 185 -13.13 -3.35 -18.51
C ASP A 185 -13.99 -2.14 -18.14
N SER A 186 -15.25 -2.39 -17.82
CA SER A 186 -16.20 -1.31 -17.48
C SER A 186 -15.89 -0.65 -16.14
N SER A 187 -15.21 -1.33 -15.20
CA SER A 187 -14.87 -0.77 -13.90
C SER A 187 -13.80 0.32 -14.00
N ASP A 188 -12.88 0.18 -14.98
CA ASP A 188 -11.79 1.12 -15.26
C ASP A 188 -12.03 1.97 -16.50
N ASN A 189 -13.20 1.79 -17.10
CA ASN A 189 -13.56 2.44 -18.37
C ASN A 189 -12.55 2.16 -19.49
N ILE A 190 -12.05 0.92 -19.53
CA ILE A 190 -11.20 0.42 -20.62
C ILE A 190 -12.13 -0.09 -21.73
N PRO A 191 -12.03 0.47 -22.97
CA PRO A 191 -13.04 0.23 -23.99
C PRO A 191 -13.02 -1.18 -24.58
N GLY A 192 -11.86 -1.83 -24.69
CA GLY A 192 -11.73 -3.07 -25.44
C GLY A 192 -12.06 -2.92 -26.92
N VAL A 193 -12.39 -4.01 -27.57
CA VAL A 193 -12.94 -4.02 -28.93
C VAL A 193 -14.47 -3.99 -28.84
N PRO A 194 -15.14 -2.93 -29.34
CA PRO A 194 -16.58 -2.80 -29.22
C PRO A 194 -17.34 -4.02 -29.75
N GLY A 195 -18.12 -4.65 -28.89
CA GLY A 195 -18.92 -5.83 -29.20
C GLY A 195 -18.16 -7.17 -29.16
N ILE A 196 -16.92 -7.20 -28.71
CA ILE A 196 -16.22 -8.41 -28.30
C ILE A 196 -16.38 -8.54 -26.77
N GLY A 197 -17.13 -9.53 -26.33
CA GLY A 197 -17.28 -9.84 -24.91
C GLY A 197 -16.36 -10.97 -24.46
N GLU A 198 -16.35 -11.24 -23.15
CA GLU A 198 -15.46 -12.19 -22.48
C GLU A 198 -15.40 -13.56 -23.18
N LYS A 199 -16.56 -14.16 -23.51
CA LYS A 199 -16.59 -15.49 -24.16
C LYS A 199 -15.87 -15.50 -25.51
N THR A 200 -16.00 -14.44 -26.31
CA THR A 200 -15.34 -14.36 -27.62
C THR A 200 -13.85 -14.06 -27.43
N ALA A 201 -13.49 -13.16 -26.51
CA ALA A 201 -12.12 -12.84 -26.20
C ALA A 201 -11.34 -14.06 -25.68
N MET A 202 -11.94 -14.83 -24.75
CA MET A 202 -11.38 -16.09 -24.25
C MET A 202 -11.11 -17.08 -25.39
N GLN A 203 -12.11 -17.28 -26.29
CA GLN A 203 -11.94 -18.20 -27.44
C GLN A 203 -10.81 -17.75 -28.36
N LEU A 204 -10.71 -16.44 -28.64
CA LEU A 204 -9.65 -15.89 -29.48
C LEU A 204 -8.26 -16.13 -28.86
N LEU A 205 -8.12 -15.96 -27.56
CA LEU A 205 -6.84 -16.21 -26.87
C LEU A 205 -6.50 -17.71 -26.80
N HIS A 206 -7.48 -18.59 -26.67
CA HIS A 206 -7.24 -20.03 -26.76
C HIS A 206 -6.78 -20.46 -28.14
N ASP A 207 -7.33 -19.84 -29.20
CA ASP A 207 -7.03 -20.19 -30.59
C ASP A 207 -5.71 -19.58 -31.09
N PHE A 208 -5.36 -18.36 -30.63
CA PHE A 208 -4.26 -17.56 -31.19
C PHE A 208 -3.22 -17.10 -30.15
N GLY A 209 -3.43 -17.35 -28.87
CA GLY A 209 -2.47 -17.13 -27.79
C GLY A 209 -2.37 -15.71 -27.27
N THR A 210 -2.27 -14.71 -28.14
CA THR A 210 -2.05 -13.30 -27.79
C THR A 210 -2.91 -12.36 -28.63
N LEU A 211 -3.04 -11.11 -28.19
CA LEU A 211 -3.66 -10.05 -28.99
C LEU A 211 -3.01 -9.91 -30.37
N GLU A 212 -1.68 -9.91 -30.40
CA GLU A 212 -0.91 -9.87 -31.64
C GLU A 212 -1.19 -11.09 -32.52
N GLY A 213 -1.26 -12.29 -31.89
CA GLY A 213 -1.61 -13.52 -32.59
C GLY A 213 -3.01 -13.49 -33.22
N VAL A 214 -3.99 -12.88 -32.54
CA VAL A 214 -5.33 -12.67 -33.08
C VAL A 214 -5.29 -11.78 -34.32
N TYR A 215 -4.59 -10.65 -34.26
CA TYR A 215 -4.50 -9.72 -35.42
C TYR A 215 -3.64 -10.26 -36.55
N ALA A 216 -2.57 -10.99 -36.27
CA ALA A 216 -1.75 -11.66 -37.31
C ALA A 216 -2.52 -12.72 -38.07
N ASN A 217 -3.55 -13.31 -37.44
CA ASN A 217 -4.41 -14.34 -38.07
C ASN A 217 -5.84 -13.85 -38.29
N ILE A 218 -6.03 -12.55 -38.54
CA ILE A 218 -7.36 -11.93 -38.62
C ILE A 218 -8.27 -12.57 -39.65
N ASP A 219 -7.71 -13.15 -40.74
CA ASP A 219 -8.44 -13.80 -41.82
C ASP A 219 -8.65 -15.31 -41.63
N ASP A 220 -8.17 -15.88 -40.50
CA ASP A 220 -8.38 -17.28 -40.16
C ASP A 220 -9.88 -17.61 -40.05
N GLU A 221 -10.29 -18.80 -40.53
CA GLU A 221 -11.69 -19.23 -40.54
C GLU A 221 -12.31 -19.44 -39.14
N ARG A 222 -11.48 -19.67 -38.12
CA ARG A 222 -11.90 -19.75 -36.72
C ARG A 222 -12.46 -18.41 -36.23
N ILE A 223 -12.03 -17.28 -36.81
CA ILE A 223 -12.57 -15.95 -36.53
C ILE A 223 -13.84 -15.73 -37.35
N LYS A 224 -14.99 -15.83 -36.68
CA LYS A 224 -16.29 -15.62 -37.35
C LYS A 224 -16.35 -14.23 -37.99
N LYS A 225 -16.99 -14.12 -39.16
CA LYS A 225 -17.09 -12.87 -39.95
C LYS A 225 -17.49 -11.65 -39.11
N GLY A 226 -18.49 -11.79 -38.23
CA GLY A 226 -18.94 -10.70 -37.36
C GLY A 226 -17.90 -10.26 -36.34
N ALA A 227 -17.10 -11.19 -35.76
CA ALA A 227 -16.01 -10.87 -34.86
C ALA A 227 -14.83 -10.23 -35.61
N ARG A 228 -14.50 -10.75 -36.82
CA ARG A 228 -13.45 -10.19 -37.67
C ARG A 228 -13.70 -8.72 -37.98
N THR A 229 -14.90 -8.37 -38.45
CA THR A 229 -15.25 -6.96 -38.74
C THR A 229 -15.08 -6.07 -37.52
N LYS A 230 -15.48 -6.54 -36.31
CA LYS A 230 -15.31 -5.80 -35.05
C LYS A 230 -13.84 -5.62 -34.68
N LEU A 231 -13.04 -6.68 -34.81
CA LEU A 231 -11.61 -6.65 -34.56
C LEU A 231 -10.91 -5.65 -35.52
N GLN A 232 -11.18 -5.73 -36.81
CA GLN A 232 -10.60 -4.82 -37.81
C GLN A 232 -10.94 -3.35 -37.51
N ASN A 233 -12.19 -3.06 -37.12
CA ASN A 233 -12.63 -1.71 -36.82
C ASN A 233 -12.13 -1.23 -35.42
N GLY A 234 -11.82 -2.15 -34.53
CA GLY A 234 -11.43 -1.86 -33.16
C GLY A 234 -9.95 -2.06 -32.85
N GLU A 235 -9.10 -2.23 -33.84
CA GLU A 235 -7.67 -2.53 -33.62
C GLU A 235 -6.96 -1.48 -32.72
N GLN A 236 -7.18 -0.18 -33.00
CA GLN A 236 -6.57 0.88 -32.20
C GLN A 236 -7.11 0.86 -30.76
N SER A 237 -8.41 0.65 -30.59
CA SER A 237 -9.03 0.53 -29.27
C SER A 237 -8.47 -0.66 -28.47
N ALA A 238 -8.19 -1.79 -29.13
CA ALA A 238 -7.55 -2.93 -28.50
C ALA A 238 -6.11 -2.61 -28.05
N LYS A 239 -5.33 -1.90 -28.88
CA LYS A 239 -3.96 -1.47 -28.54
C LYS A 239 -3.96 -0.49 -27.35
N ASP A 240 -4.87 0.48 -27.34
CA ASP A 240 -5.03 1.43 -26.25
C ASP A 240 -5.47 0.72 -24.97
N SER A 241 -6.38 -0.24 -25.09
CA SER A 241 -6.85 -1.06 -23.95
C SER A 241 -5.76 -1.98 -23.41
N PHE A 242 -4.93 -2.55 -24.26
CA PHE A 242 -3.75 -3.33 -23.85
C PHE A 242 -2.80 -2.48 -23.02
N TRP A 243 -2.51 -1.27 -23.48
CA TRP A 243 -1.65 -0.34 -22.75
C TRP A 243 -2.25 0.08 -21.41
N LEU A 244 -3.56 0.37 -21.34
CA LEU A 244 -4.27 0.75 -20.13
C LEU A 244 -4.32 -0.39 -19.11
N ALA A 245 -4.54 -1.63 -19.55
CA ALA A 245 -4.64 -2.81 -18.70
C ALA A 245 -3.29 -3.32 -18.17
N THR A 246 -2.19 -2.88 -18.80
CA THR A 246 -0.85 -3.32 -18.39
C THR A 246 -0.41 -2.63 -17.11
N ILE A 247 -0.06 -3.42 -16.10
CA ILE A 247 0.58 -2.93 -14.87
C ILE A 247 2.06 -2.60 -15.19
N ASP A 248 2.48 -1.37 -14.86
CA ASP A 248 3.88 -0.99 -14.99
C ASP A 248 4.71 -1.62 -13.86
N ARG A 249 5.66 -2.45 -14.23
CA ARG A 249 6.55 -3.16 -13.29
C ARG A 249 7.91 -2.47 -13.14
N ASN A 250 8.06 -1.22 -13.63
CA ASN A 250 9.33 -0.49 -13.65
C ASN A 250 9.23 0.90 -13.01
N VAL A 251 8.35 1.06 -12.02
CA VAL A 251 8.21 2.32 -11.29
C VAL A 251 9.54 2.69 -10.61
N PRO A 252 9.99 3.96 -10.72
CA PRO A 252 11.20 4.42 -10.05
C PRO A 252 10.94 4.60 -8.54
N LEU A 253 10.94 3.48 -7.80
CA LEU A 253 10.77 3.45 -6.36
C LEU A 253 12.11 3.68 -5.66
N ASP A 254 12.07 4.56 -4.64
CA ASP A 254 13.19 4.80 -3.74
C ASP A 254 13.25 3.72 -2.61
N LEU A 255 12.55 2.60 -2.80
CA LEU A 255 12.49 1.47 -1.89
C LEU A 255 13.52 0.43 -2.30
N ASP A 256 14.44 0.13 -1.39
CA ASP A 256 15.37 -0.99 -1.52
C ASP A 256 14.67 -2.27 -1.03
N VAL A 257 14.19 -3.07 -1.99
CA VAL A 257 13.45 -4.32 -1.70
C VAL A 257 14.40 -5.40 -1.16
N GLU A 258 15.69 -5.33 -1.49
CA GLU A 258 16.70 -6.29 -1.06
C GLU A 258 17.10 -6.09 0.41
N HIS A 259 17.06 -4.84 0.89
CA HIS A 259 17.43 -4.46 2.25
C HIS A 259 16.32 -3.76 3.01
N LEU A 260 15.13 -4.37 3.03
CA LEU A 260 14.01 -3.85 3.80
C LEU A 260 14.33 -3.83 5.30
N PRO A 261 14.06 -2.72 6.02
CA PRO A 261 14.30 -2.64 7.45
C PRO A 261 13.47 -3.67 8.22
N ALA A 262 13.96 -4.05 9.40
CA ALA A 262 13.16 -4.82 10.34
C ALA A 262 11.89 -4.02 10.73
N GLN A 263 10.82 -4.74 11.03
CA GLN A 263 9.59 -4.11 11.52
C GLN A 263 9.69 -3.92 13.04
N ASP A 264 10.10 -2.72 13.46
CA ASP A 264 10.16 -2.36 14.86
C ASP A 264 8.86 -1.65 15.27
N ILE A 265 8.17 -2.19 16.26
CA ILE A 265 6.89 -1.66 16.76
C ILE A 265 7.16 -0.50 17.70
N ASP A 266 6.56 0.64 17.45
CA ASP A 266 6.42 1.71 18.43
C ASP A 266 5.22 1.38 19.35
N GLU A 267 5.49 0.65 20.45
CA GLU A 267 4.45 0.18 21.36
C GLU A 267 3.63 1.32 21.98
N THR A 268 4.26 2.47 22.25
CA THR A 268 3.56 3.63 22.83
C THR A 268 2.59 4.23 21.81
N ALA A 269 3.04 4.55 20.60
CA ALA A 269 2.19 5.10 19.56
C ALA A 269 1.08 4.11 19.17
N LEU A 270 1.41 2.82 19.10
CA LEU A 270 0.44 1.77 18.78
C LEU A 270 -0.63 1.64 19.89
N TYR A 271 -0.23 1.67 21.16
CA TYR A 271 -1.18 1.62 22.28
C TYR A 271 -2.14 2.80 22.27
N ASP A 272 -1.64 4.01 22.07
CA ASP A 272 -2.46 5.23 22.04
C ASP A 272 -3.46 5.20 20.88
N LEU A 273 -3.01 4.81 19.69
CA LEU A 273 -3.87 4.68 18.52
C LEU A 273 -4.95 3.60 18.71
N LEU A 274 -4.58 2.41 19.15
CA LEU A 274 -5.53 1.31 19.38
C LEU A 274 -6.51 1.61 20.52
N THR A 275 -6.08 2.35 21.54
CA THR A 275 -6.94 2.81 22.64
C THR A 275 -7.97 3.81 22.14
N ARG A 276 -7.55 4.83 21.37
CA ARG A 276 -8.44 5.80 20.73
C ARG A 276 -9.46 5.14 19.80
N LEU A 277 -9.02 4.10 19.07
CA LEU A 277 -9.88 3.33 18.16
C LEU A 277 -10.76 2.31 18.90
N GLU A 278 -10.57 2.11 20.20
CA GLU A 278 -11.27 1.12 21.05
C GLU A 278 -11.02 -0.35 20.62
N PHE A 279 -9.85 -0.63 20.08
CA PHE A 279 -9.48 -1.94 19.54
C PHE A 279 -8.83 -2.85 20.60
N LYS A 280 -9.57 -3.15 21.68
CA LYS A 280 -9.09 -3.92 22.83
C LYS A 280 -8.48 -5.29 22.46
N ASN A 281 -8.98 -5.93 21.41
CA ASN A 281 -8.46 -7.23 20.97
C ASN A 281 -7.05 -7.10 20.38
N PHE A 282 -6.74 -6.01 19.69
CA PHE A 282 -5.41 -5.78 19.14
C PHE A 282 -4.43 -5.32 20.22
N ILE A 283 -4.88 -4.54 21.21
CA ILE A 283 -4.07 -4.22 22.41
C ILE A 283 -3.62 -5.51 23.11
N LYS A 284 -4.55 -6.46 23.31
CA LYS A 284 -4.23 -7.77 23.89
C LYS A 284 -3.32 -8.63 23.02
N ARG A 285 -3.48 -8.55 21.68
CA ARG A 285 -2.65 -9.32 20.73
C ARG A 285 -1.16 -8.99 20.88
N PHE A 286 -0.85 -7.72 21.07
CA PHE A 286 0.52 -7.21 21.20
C PHE A 286 0.99 -7.09 22.64
N ASP A 287 0.17 -7.54 23.61
CA ASP A 287 0.43 -7.41 25.05
C ASP A 287 0.81 -5.98 25.47
N LEU A 288 0.17 -5.00 24.81
CA LEU A 288 0.46 -3.59 25.06
C LEU A 288 -0.11 -3.22 26.45
N SER A 289 0.76 -2.81 27.34
CA SER A 289 0.39 -2.16 28.60
C SER A 289 0.44 -0.65 28.38
N GLY A 290 -0.54 0.09 28.93
CA GLY A 290 -0.52 1.56 28.92
C GLY A 290 0.56 2.15 29.84
N GLU A 291 1.35 1.33 30.45
CA GLU A 291 2.61 1.72 31.05
C GLU A 291 3.55 2.00 29.88
N SER A 292 3.68 3.29 29.54
CA SER A 292 4.78 3.73 28.71
C SER A 292 6.02 2.97 29.19
N VAL A 293 6.71 2.27 28.28
CA VAL A 293 8.13 1.99 28.49
C VAL A 293 8.66 3.36 28.88
N SER A 294 8.91 3.55 30.16
CA SER A 294 9.26 4.85 30.72
C SER A 294 10.34 5.36 29.78
N ALA A 295 10.05 6.45 29.12
CA ALA A 295 11.06 7.17 28.33
C ALA A 295 12.32 7.09 29.19
N PRO A 296 13.45 6.58 28.66
CA PRO A 296 14.62 6.27 29.49
C PRO A 296 14.68 7.39 30.48
N ARG A 297 14.53 7.05 31.81
CA ARG A 297 14.46 8.10 32.85
C ARG A 297 15.64 8.96 32.54
N LEU A 298 15.35 10.14 31.99
CA LEU A 298 16.40 11.13 31.79
C LEU A 298 17.03 11.22 33.17
N PRO A 299 18.32 11.01 33.28
CA PRO A 299 18.99 11.12 34.56
C PRO A 299 18.48 12.43 35.20
N GLU A 300 18.15 12.45 36.48
CA GLU A 300 17.69 13.68 37.13
C GLU A 300 18.73 14.74 36.83
N LEU A 301 18.43 15.60 35.88
CA LEU A 301 19.36 16.64 35.47
C LEU A 301 19.48 17.62 36.61
N LYS A 302 20.67 17.81 37.09
CA LYS A 302 20.96 18.90 38.03
C LYS A 302 20.65 20.18 37.26
N THR A 303 19.73 20.97 37.77
CA THR A 303 19.33 22.22 37.10
C THR A 303 19.98 23.39 37.84
N GLU A 304 20.82 24.12 37.13
CA GLU A 304 21.37 25.40 37.57
C GLU A 304 20.70 26.51 36.80
N ARG A 305 20.20 27.50 37.49
CA ARG A 305 19.43 28.61 36.89
C ARG A 305 20.12 29.94 37.19
N ALA A 306 20.53 30.64 36.17
CA ALA A 306 21.01 32.01 36.33
C ALA A 306 19.86 32.96 36.73
N GLN A 307 20.05 33.73 37.78
CA GLN A 307 19.04 34.67 38.29
C GLN A 307 19.25 36.10 37.69
N ASN A 308 20.37 36.34 37.09
CA ASN A 308 20.71 37.62 36.45
C ASN A 308 21.73 37.40 35.31
N VAL A 309 21.96 38.49 34.54
CA VAL A 309 22.86 38.48 33.38
C VAL A 309 24.31 38.13 33.73
N LEU A 310 24.80 38.53 34.90
CA LEU A 310 26.17 38.27 35.31
C LEU A 310 26.35 36.76 35.63
N GLU A 311 25.39 36.16 36.29
CA GLU A 311 25.38 34.72 36.56
C GLU A 311 25.27 33.91 35.26
N ALA A 312 24.49 34.37 34.29
CA ALA A 312 24.40 33.74 32.99
C ALA A 312 25.75 33.77 32.27
N PHE A 313 26.47 34.88 32.28
CA PHE A 313 27.82 34.95 31.72
C PHE A 313 28.81 34.03 32.46
N ASN A 314 28.79 34.00 33.78
CA ASN A 314 29.64 33.10 34.56
C ASN A 314 29.37 31.63 34.26
N LEU A 315 28.09 31.24 34.10
CA LEU A 315 27.70 29.87 33.71
C LEU A 315 28.18 29.57 32.25
N MET A 316 28.04 30.50 31.35
CA MET A 316 28.54 30.31 29.95
C MET A 316 30.09 30.16 29.98
N ASP A 317 30.80 30.97 30.71
CA ASP A 317 32.25 30.86 30.84
C ASP A 317 32.71 29.53 31.44
N SER A 318 31.93 28.95 32.39
CA SER A 318 32.23 27.65 32.98
C SER A 318 32.06 26.47 32.00
N LEU A 319 31.32 26.68 30.88
CA LEU A 319 31.08 25.65 29.85
C LEU A 319 32.14 25.70 28.71
N THR A 320 33.08 26.63 28.74
CA THR A 320 34.14 26.74 27.70
C THR A 320 35.09 25.58 27.66
N ASP A 321 35.23 24.81 28.72
CA ASP A 321 36.09 23.62 28.85
C ASP A 321 35.37 22.31 28.62
N CYS A 322 34.09 22.37 28.20
CA CYS A 322 33.26 21.17 27.98
C CYS A 322 33.46 20.60 26.57
N ASP A 323 33.60 19.28 26.43
CA ASP A 323 33.76 18.61 25.13
C ASP A 323 32.52 18.74 24.24
N ARG A 324 31.33 18.85 24.81
CA ARG A 324 30.05 19.02 24.10
C ARG A 324 29.02 19.76 24.94
N VAL A 325 28.40 20.79 24.36
CA VAL A 325 27.26 21.52 24.92
C VAL A 325 26.12 21.47 23.94
N TYR A 326 24.91 21.10 24.42
CA TYR A 326 23.70 21.12 23.60
C TYR A 326 22.84 22.31 24.00
N ALA A 327 22.48 23.16 23.03
CA ALA A 327 21.60 24.30 23.25
C ALA A 327 20.17 23.96 22.78
N ILE A 328 19.19 24.13 23.67
CA ILE A 328 17.77 24.00 23.38
C ILE A 328 17.15 25.37 23.51
N VAL A 329 16.64 25.92 22.41
CA VAL A 329 15.97 27.22 22.36
C VAL A 329 14.49 27.01 22.04
N PRO A 330 13.59 27.05 23.03
CA PRO A 330 12.16 26.92 22.79
C PRO A 330 11.60 28.15 22.08
N GLU A 331 10.74 27.97 21.08
CA GLU A 331 10.16 29.08 20.30
C GLU A 331 9.31 30.08 21.11
N THR A 332 8.87 29.74 22.31
CA THR A 332 7.88 30.50 23.09
C THR A 332 8.34 31.00 24.45
N LEU A 333 9.52 30.63 24.89
CA LEU A 333 10.04 31.03 26.21
C LEU A 333 11.41 31.71 26.00
N GLY A 334 11.57 32.97 26.43
CA GLY A 334 12.83 33.71 26.38
C GLY A 334 13.94 33.13 27.28
N ALA A 335 14.20 31.84 27.14
CA ALA A 335 15.20 31.09 27.89
C ALA A 335 15.97 30.15 26.97
N VAL A 336 17.28 30.03 27.18
CA VAL A 336 18.16 29.07 26.53
C VAL A 336 18.55 28.01 27.58
N CYS A 337 18.43 26.74 27.26
CA CYS A 337 18.91 25.66 28.09
C CYS A 337 20.17 25.08 27.47
N LEU A 338 21.27 25.07 28.19
CA LEU A 338 22.54 24.44 27.83
C LEU A 338 22.71 23.16 28.64
N LEU A 339 23.02 22.06 27.96
CA LEU A 339 23.25 20.77 28.61
C LEU A 339 24.74 20.42 28.57
N ASP A 340 25.30 20.16 29.75
CA ASP A 340 26.64 19.64 29.94
C ASP A 340 26.59 18.36 30.75
N GLY A 341 26.83 17.23 30.12
CA GLY A 341 26.69 15.92 30.77
C GLY A 341 25.28 15.73 31.31
N ASP A 342 25.15 15.58 32.61
CA ASP A 342 23.90 15.42 33.42
C ASP A 342 23.42 16.75 34.07
N THR A 343 24.02 17.89 33.72
CA THR A 343 23.64 19.20 34.24
C THR A 343 22.97 20.07 33.19
N ALA A 344 21.82 20.63 33.50
CA ALA A 344 21.09 21.59 32.65
C ALA A 344 21.24 23.00 33.21
N HIS A 345 21.84 23.91 32.46
CA HIS A 345 21.98 25.31 32.78
C HIS A 345 20.90 26.10 32.05
N ILE A 346 20.04 26.78 32.80
CA ILE A 346 18.94 27.58 32.27
C ILE A 346 19.33 29.06 32.28
N LEU A 347 19.49 29.62 31.09
CA LEU A 347 19.79 31.03 30.90
C LEU A 347 18.52 31.76 30.44
N PHE A 348 18.20 32.89 31.08
CA PHE A 348 17.10 33.76 30.64
C PHE A 348 17.63 34.86 29.76
N ALA A 349 16.83 35.20 28.72
CA ALA A 349 17.03 36.42 27.94
C ALA A 349 16.41 37.63 28.66
#